data_7382b5ebeafbf84f9a520b2b495bdb6d
#
_entry.id   7382b5ebeafbf84f9a520b2b495bdb6d
#
_cell.length_a   1.000
_cell.length_b   1.000
_cell.length_c   1.000
_cell.angle_alpha   90.00
_cell.angle_beta   90.00
_cell.angle_gamma   90.00
#
_symmetry.space_group_name_H-M   'P 1'
#
loop_
_entity.id
_entity.type
_entity.pdbx_description
1 polymer ?
#
loop_
_entity_poly.entity_id
_entity_poly.type
_entity_poly.pdbx_seq_one_letter_code
_entity_poly.pdbx_strand_id
1 'polypeptide(L)'
;MTEQIRRAAHRAGMPTHRAETREPATGRLTGRYTTLWMVLLLGWMLSYADRTLTGPVIAWMIQNKAGFIGDASNPAALGGLVGSMFFAGYMLTQYPGGRLGDRYGHREMIVVSLVWAGVMTILSGIWAGLIVFVAARVLTGLGEGVFYSNDRSLIMKHTPVARRTLGLGVVISGLSIGLTLGIVLTPVFIKWGADLGMGRGAWRLPFWIFGVGAIVVGLVAWSYFRARLGGAMRLGPPFGRLVVFSIPTFVAIVLIFVLADRLRWPEWATAIAIGVLAVVYVAAVVRNVVAAGHARTLFSRDVTLIYIGYIAVLYNLWFFSFWSVQIVREATESTLIAAGLTAAFNAGAGIIGFPAGGWLADWALRRGHGRKPLLLGCTFAYSVLAFLFGLSIAGGRKPSLMLLGVLLFTSGLFFNALQPIAQGMTGDMVPEDQRGRAFGLENLISEIGAVASPVVSGILRDRTGEWSTGVYVAVGIMVAALILWAFVRERLPGHHEDFEPA
;
A
#
# COMPACT_ATOMS: atom_id res chain seq x y z
N MET A 1 7.64 -11.87 55.42
CA MET A 1 7.04 -12.72 54.35
C MET A 1 7.54 -12.41 52.93
N THR A 2 8.01 -11.21 52.62
CA THR A 2 8.43 -10.78 51.29
C THR A 2 9.86 -11.19 50.87
N GLU A 3 10.77 -11.39 51.80
CA GLU A 3 12.18 -11.72 51.51
C GLU A 3 12.46 -13.23 51.38
N GLN A 4 11.66 -14.07 52.01
CA GLN A 4 11.74 -15.53 51.86
C GLN A 4 11.20 -16.00 50.49
N ILE A 5 10.21 -15.32 49.93
CA ILE A 5 9.66 -15.62 48.61
C ILE A 5 10.69 -15.24 47.52
N ARG A 6 11.47 -14.15 47.70
CA ARG A 6 12.55 -13.77 46.76
C ARG A 6 13.70 -14.78 46.71
N ARG A 7 14.07 -15.37 47.87
CA ARG A 7 15.14 -16.39 47.94
C ARG A 7 14.73 -17.75 47.37
N ALA A 8 13.44 -18.08 47.42
CA ALA A 8 12.90 -19.30 46.80
C ALA A 8 12.87 -19.21 45.27
N ALA A 9 12.51 -18.06 44.70
CA ALA A 9 12.49 -17.83 43.24
C ALA A 9 13.90 -17.85 42.63
N HIS A 10 14.92 -17.40 43.36
CA HIS A 10 16.32 -17.44 42.88
C HIS A 10 16.91 -18.85 42.85
N ARG A 11 16.39 -19.81 43.65
CA ARG A 11 16.81 -21.21 43.62
C ARG A 11 16.14 -22.07 42.57
N ALA A 12 15.01 -21.59 42.00
CA ALA A 12 14.24 -22.32 41.01
C ALA A 12 14.63 -22.04 39.56
N GLY A 13 15.65 -21.22 39.28
CA GLY A 13 16.12 -20.93 37.90
C GLY A 13 15.07 -20.27 37.02
N MET A 14 14.01 -19.67 37.58
CA MET A 14 13.01 -18.96 36.79
C MET A 14 13.59 -17.63 36.30
N PRO A 15 13.46 -17.31 35.00
CA PRO A 15 13.89 -16.02 34.49
C PRO A 15 13.08 -14.91 35.16
N THR A 16 13.75 -14.12 36.00
CA THR A 16 13.14 -12.90 36.53
C THR A 16 12.86 -11.95 35.37
N HIS A 17 11.60 -11.77 35.02
CA HIS A 17 11.17 -10.67 34.18
C HIS A 17 11.71 -9.37 34.80
N ARG A 18 12.80 -8.85 34.22
CA ARG A 18 13.22 -7.47 34.46
C ARG A 18 12.03 -6.59 34.09
N ALA A 19 11.41 -5.98 35.10
CA ALA A 19 10.49 -4.89 34.88
C ALA A 19 11.22 -3.86 34.00
N GLU A 20 10.82 -3.75 32.75
CA GLU A 20 11.26 -2.66 31.88
C GLU A 20 10.87 -1.37 32.57
N THR A 21 11.89 -0.61 32.98
CA THR A 21 11.72 0.72 33.55
C THR A 21 10.89 1.54 32.56
N ARG A 22 9.66 1.88 32.96
CA ARG A 22 8.81 2.84 32.27
C ARG A 22 9.59 4.14 32.18
N GLU A 23 10.17 4.44 31.00
CA GLU A 23 10.64 5.79 30.71
C GLU A 23 9.46 6.75 30.83
N PRO A 24 9.62 7.88 31.55
CA PRO A 24 8.56 8.87 31.67
C PRO A 24 8.24 9.43 30.28
N ALA A 25 6.94 9.58 29.99
CA ALA A 25 6.42 10.18 28.75
C ALA A 25 6.83 11.66 28.69
N THR A 26 8.07 11.94 28.33
CA THR A 26 8.54 13.30 28.05
C THR A 26 7.98 13.75 26.69
N GLY A 27 7.28 14.87 26.71
CA GLY A 27 6.52 15.43 25.57
C GLY A 27 7.33 15.89 24.34
N ARG A 28 8.59 15.46 24.17
CA ARG A 28 9.41 15.81 23.02
C ARG A 28 9.48 14.68 21.99
N LEU A 29 9.23 15.03 20.72
CA LEU A 29 9.38 14.15 19.55
C LEU A 29 10.86 13.83 19.21
N THR A 30 11.73 13.74 20.23
CA THR A 30 13.16 13.50 20.06
C THR A 30 13.53 12.13 20.59
N GLY A 31 13.57 11.15 19.68
CA GLY A 31 13.97 9.81 20.02
C GLY A 31 14.48 9.06 18.78
N ARG A 32 15.18 7.93 19.01
CA ARG A 32 15.69 7.04 17.93
C ARG A 32 14.59 6.57 16.98
N TYR A 33 13.33 6.54 17.39
CA TYR A 33 12.19 6.12 16.57
C TYR A 33 11.81 7.14 15.50
N THR A 34 12.03 8.44 15.68
CA THR A 34 11.73 9.45 14.64
C THR A 34 12.63 9.30 13.41
N THR A 35 13.91 8.99 13.62
CA THR A 35 14.83 8.69 12.50
C THR A 35 14.42 7.42 11.77
N LEU A 36 13.96 6.39 12.50
CA LEU A 36 13.38 5.19 11.91
C LEU A 36 12.18 5.54 11.00
N TRP A 37 11.25 6.38 11.51
CA TRP A 37 10.11 6.83 10.72
C TRP A 37 10.53 7.53 9.43
N MET A 38 11.53 8.41 9.48
CA MET A 38 12.02 9.12 8.28
C MET A 38 12.64 8.16 7.25
N VAL A 39 13.42 7.18 7.69
CA VAL A 39 13.99 6.16 6.79
C VAL A 39 12.89 5.34 6.12
N LEU A 40 11.87 4.93 6.88
CA LEU A 40 10.74 4.17 6.35
C LEU A 40 9.85 5.02 5.43
N LEU A 41 9.65 6.31 5.76
CA LEU A 41 8.94 7.26 4.93
C LEU A 41 9.61 7.43 3.56
N LEU A 42 10.94 7.57 3.52
CA LEU A 42 11.70 7.62 2.27
C LEU A 42 11.52 6.35 1.44
N GLY A 43 11.48 5.17 2.09
CA GLY A 43 11.17 3.91 1.43
C GLY A 43 9.80 3.93 0.76
N TRP A 44 8.77 4.38 1.49
CA TRP A 44 7.41 4.54 0.94
C TRP A 44 7.36 5.54 -0.21
N MET A 45 8.03 6.68 -0.06
CA MET A 45 8.08 7.71 -1.08
C MET A 45 8.61 7.16 -2.41
N LEU A 46 9.72 6.44 -2.39
CA LEU A 46 10.31 5.86 -3.62
C LEU A 46 9.45 4.72 -4.18
N SER A 47 8.93 3.84 -3.32
CA SER A 47 8.05 2.75 -3.73
C SER A 47 6.80 3.28 -4.45
N TYR A 48 6.13 4.30 -3.91
CA TYR A 48 4.94 4.85 -4.55
C TYR A 48 5.22 5.72 -5.77
N ALA A 49 6.36 6.39 -5.82
CA ALA A 49 6.81 7.06 -7.04
C ALA A 49 7.02 6.04 -8.17
N ASP A 50 7.65 4.89 -7.88
CA ASP A 50 7.82 3.81 -8.85
C ASP A 50 6.49 3.20 -9.33
N ARG A 51 5.54 2.97 -8.44
CA ARG A 51 4.20 2.47 -8.83
C ARG A 51 3.50 3.43 -9.77
N THR A 52 3.58 4.72 -9.46
CA THR A 52 2.81 5.76 -10.15
C THR A 52 3.42 6.13 -11.49
N LEU A 53 4.74 6.06 -11.64
CA LEU A 53 5.41 6.46 -12.88
C LEU A 53 4.91 5.70 -14.13
N THR A 54 4.42 4.47 -13.95
CA THR A 54 3.95 3.64 -15.06
C THR A 54 2.78 4.27 -15.80
N GLY A 55 1.84 4.91 -15.10
CA GLY A 55 0.68 5.56 -15.72
C GLY A 55 1.05 6.69 -16.68
N PRO A 56 1.77 7.74 -16.25
CA PRO A 56 2.26 8.80 -17.13
C PRO A 56 3.16 8.30 -18.28
N VAL A 57 3.97 7.28 -18.05
CA VAL A 57 4.78 6.66 -19.12
C VAL A 57 3.90 6.02 -20.17
N ILE A 58 2.90 5.22 -19.78
CA ILE A 58 1.94 4.60 -20.70
C ILE A 58 1.17 5.68 -21.48
N ALA A 59 0.69 6.72 -20.80
CA ALA A 59 0.02 7.84 -21.44
C ALA A 59 0.90 8.52 -22.52
N TRP A 60 2.18 8.73 -22.20
CA TRP A 60 3.14 9.27 -23.16
C TRP A 60 3.41 8.32 -24.33
N MET A 61 3.55 7.00 -24.07
CA MET A 61 3.73 5.99 -25.12
C MET A 61 2.55 5.96 -26.09
N ILE A 62 1.31 6.03 -25.58
CA ILE A 62 0.10 6.08 -26.40
C ILE A 62 0.10 7.32 -27.29
N GLN A 63 0.36 8.49 -26.70
CA GLN A 63 0.35 9.77 -27.39
C GLN A 63 1.41 9.85 -28.50
N ASN A 64 2.60 9.30 -28.24
CA ASN A 64 3.75 9.39 -29.16
C ASN A 64 3.91 8.13 -30.03
N LYS A 65 2.96 7.19 -29.97
CA LYS A 65 3.03 5.89 -30.67
C LYS A 65 4.40 5.22 -30.45
N ALA A 66 4.83 5.16 -29.19
CA ALA A 66 6.16 4.71 -28.81
C ALA A 66 6.12 3.39 -28.04
N GLY A 67 7.22 2.63 -28.09
CA GLY A 67 7.37 1.37 -27.37
C GLY A 67 6.36 0.31 -27.84
N PHE A 68 6.08 -0.64 -26.96
CA PHE A 68 5.21 -1.80 -27.23
C PHE A 68 3.71 -1.47 -27.20
N ILE A 69 3.31 -0.29 -26.75
CA ILE A 69 1.90 0.16 -26.72
C ILE A 69 1.53 0.93 -27.99
N GLY A 70 2.52 1.55 -28.64
CA GLY A 70 2.25 2.45 -29.76
C GLY A 70 1.49 1.84 -30.94
N ASP A 71 1.67 0.56 -31.18
CA ASP A 71 1.05 -0.19 -32.29
C ASP A 71 -0.11 -1.09 -31.83
N ALA A 72 -0.52 -1.00 -30.54
CA ALA A 72 -1.61 -1.82 -30.02
C ALA A 72 -2.98 -1.36 -30.56
N SER A 73 -3.87 -2.31 -30.83
CA SER A 73 -5.25 -2.03 -31.26
C SER A 73 -6.09 -1.37 -30.14
N ASN A 74 -5.84 -1.78 -28.87
CA ASN A 74 -6.48 -1.25 -27.66
C ASN A 74 -5.42 -0.72 -26.68
N PRO A 75 -4.78 0.41 -26.97
CA PRO A 75 -3.60 0.84 -26.21
C PRO A 75 -3.93 1.21 -24.75
N ALA A 76 -5.12 1.73 -24.47
CA ALA A 76 -5.53 2.08 -23.11
C ALA A 76 -5.79 0.81 -22.26
N ALA A 77 -6.50 -0.18 -22.82
CA ALA A 77 -6.76 -1.46 -22.16
C ALA A 77 -5.46 -2.23 -21.89
N LEU A 78 -4.55 -2.28 -22.87
CA LEU A 78 -3.23 -2.89 -22.69
C LEU A 78 -2.41 -2.16 -21.62
N GLY A 79 -2.45 -0.83 -21.62
CA GLY A 79 -1.78 -0.01 -20.61
C GLY A 79 -2.31 -0.26 -19.21
N GLY A 80 -3.63 -0.35 -19.04
CA GLY A 80 -4.27 -0.72 -17.76
C GLY A 80 -3.90 -2.12 -17.30
N LEU A 81 -3.87 -3.10 -18.23
CA LEU A 81 -3.45 -4.46 -17.94
C LEU A 81 -1.99 -4.51 -17.45
N VAL A 82 -1.08 -3.80 -18.14
CA VAL A 82 0.34 -3.69 -17.76
C VAL A 82 0.49 -3.08 -16.36
N GLY A 83 -0.29 -2.04 -16.03
CA GLY A 83 -0.33 -1.45 -14.69
C GLY A 83 -0.79 -2.46 -13.63
N SER A 84 -1.81 -3.27 -13.94
CA SER A 84 -2.35 -4.30 -13.03
C SER A 84 -1.35 -5.42 -12.72
N MET A 85 -0.39 -5.69 -13.61
CA MET A 85 0.60 -6.75 -13.42
C MET A 85 1.55 -6.48 -12.26
N PHE A 86 1.87 -5.21 -12.00
CA PHE A 86 2.62 -4.82 -10.82
C PHE A 86 1.88 -5.25 -9.54
N PHE A 87 0.58 -4.95 -9.45
CA PHE A 87 -0.25 -5.28 -8.28
C PHE A 87 -0.44 -6.78 -8.10
N ALA A 88 -0.54 -7.54 -9.19
CA ALA A 88 -0.57 -8.98 -9.13
C ALA A 88 0.70 -9.55 -8.47
N GLY A 89 1.90 -9.04 -8.84
CA GLY A 89 3.15 -9.38 -8.16
C GLY A 89 3.18 -8.93 -6.70
N TYR A 90 2.79 -7.69 -6.44
CA TYR A 90 2.79 -7.07 -5.12
C TYR A 90 1.96 -7.86 -4.10
N MET A 91 0.76 -8.26 -4.48
CA MET A 91 -0.15 -9.04 -3.66
C MET A 91 0.46 -10.36 -3.16
N LEU A 92 1.22 -11.05 -4.01
CA LEU A 92 1.73 -12.38 -3.73
C LEU A 92 2.74 -12.45 -2.59
N THR A 93 3.45 -11.37 -2.33
CA THR A 93 4.51 -11.33 -1.30
C THR A 93 4.09 -10.69 0.01
N GLN A 94 2.85 -10.21 0.13
CA GLN A 94 2.35 -9.55 1.34
C GLN A 94 2.43 -10.47 2.57
N TYR A 95 1.76 -11.61 2.52
CA TYR A 95 1.77 -12.57 3.62
C TYR A 95 3.12 -13.29 3.78
N PRO A 96 3.74 -13.85 2.72
CA PRO A 96 5.07 -14.44 2.85
C PRO A 96 6.12 -13.44 3.36
N GLY A 97 6.07 -12.19 2.93
CA GLY A 97 6.96 -11.13 3.38
C GLY A 97 6.86 -10.85 4.87
N GLY A 98 5.64 -10.77 5.41
CA GLY A 98 5.41 -10.64 6.84
C GLY A 98 5.95 -11.83 7.63
N ARG A 99 5.64 -13.07 7.18
CA ARG A 99 6.14 -14.30 7.81
C ARG A 99 7.67 -14.42 7.76
N LEU A 100 8.29 -13.98 6.67
CA LEU A 100 9.75 -13.96 6.56
C LEU A 100 10.35 -12.91 7.49
N GLY A 101 9.70 -11.76 7.65
CA GLY A 101 10.09 -10.72 8.60
C GLY A 101 10.05 -11.21 10.05
N ASP A 102 8.98 -11.89 10.44
CA ASP A 102 8.84 -12.52 11.79
C ASP A 102 9.98 -13.54 12.04
N ARG A 103 10.46 -14.24 11.00
CA ARG A 103 11.47 -15.30 11.13
C ARG A 103 12.90 -14.81 10.99
N TYR A 104 13.18 -13.93 10.03
CA TYR A 104 14.54 -13.52 9.64
C TYR A 104 14.89 -12.09 10.04
N GLY A 105 13.89 -11.31 10.46
CA GLY A 105 14.01 -9.91 10.84
C GLY A 105 13.37 -8.96 9.83
N HIS A 106 12.59 -8.03 10.36
CA HIS A 106 11.87 -7.03 9.54
C HIS A 106 12.81 -6.04 8.85
N ARG A 107 13.98 -5.74 9.46
CA ARG A 107 15.01 -4.84 8.89
C ARG A 107 15.60 -5.40 7.60
N GLU A 108 15.93 -6.70 7.65
CA GLU A 108 16.47 -7.44 6.52
C GLU A 108 15.50 -7.44 5.34
N MET A 109 14.22 -7.68 5.63
CA MET A 109 13.18 -7.69 4.60
C MET A 109 12.97 -6.33 3.95
N ILE A 110 13.05 -5.22 4.70
CA ILE A 110 12.94 -3.86 4.16
C ILE A 110 14.09 -3.55 3.20
N VAL A 111 15.33 -3.89 3.57
CA VAL A 111 16.48 -3.66 2.68
C VAL A 111 16.38 -4.51 1.42
N VAL A 112 16.03 -5.80 1.56
CA VAL A 112 15.80 -6.69 0.42
C VAL A 112 14.73 -6.12 -0.50
N SER A 113 13.61 -5.64 0.04
CA SER A 113 12.50 -5.06 -0.71
C SER A 113 12.95 -3.87 -1.57
N LEU A 114 13.58 -2.87 -0.95
CA LEU A 114 13.99 -1.62 -1.63
C LEU A 114 15.04 -1.88 -2.72
N VAL A 115 16.06 -2.70 -2.42
CA VAL A 115 17.12 -2.99 -3.40
C VAL A 115 16.59 -3.84 -4.56
N TRP A 116 15.77 -4.86 -4.26
CA TRP A 116 15.13 -5.67 -5.31
C TRP A 116 14.24 -4.81 -6.21
N ALA A 117 13.32 -4.04 -5.61
CA ALA A 117 12.42 -3.19 -6.37
C ALA A 117 13.19 -2.22 -7.27
N GLY A 118 14.21 -1.55 -6.73
CA GLY A 118 15.03 -0.62 -7.49
C GLY A 118 15.73 -1.27 -8.68
N VAL A 119 16.31 -2.47 -8.50
CA VAL A 119 16.92 -3.22 -9.61
C VAL A 119 15.90 -3.59 -10.68
N MET A 120 14.73 -4.11 -10.29
CA MET A 120 13.68 -4.51 -11.25
C MET A 120 13.06 -3.30 -11.96
N THR A 121 13.00 -2.15 -11.30
CA THR A 121 12.56 -0.88 -11.90
C THR A 121 13.54 -0.41 -12.97
N ILE A 122 14.87 -0.44 -12.70
CA ILE A 122 15.88 -0.14 -13.72
C ILE A 122 15.72 -1.09 -14.92
N LEU A 123 15.58 -2.39 -14.67
CA LEU A 123 15.40 -3.39 -15.70
C LEU A 123 14.14 -3.14 -16.56
N SER A 124 13.05 -2.63 -15.97
CA SER A 124 11.86 -2.24 -16.72
C SER A 124 12.13 -1.14 -17.76
N GLY A 125 13.10 -0.27 -17.51
CA GLY A 125 13.53 0.76 -18.47
C GLY A 125 14.54 0.28 -19.51
N ILE A 126 15.09 -0.94 -19.40
CA ILE A 126 16.11 -1.43 -20.33
C ILE A 126 15.45 -2.10 -21.54
N TRP A 127 14.49 -2.99 -21.32
CA TRP A 127 13.89 -3.78 -22.39
C TRP A 127 12.68 -3.12 -23.04
N ALA A 128 12.58 -3.29 -24.36
CA ALA A 128 11.50 -2.69 -25.16
C ALA A 128 10.32 -3.63 -25.42
N GLY A 129 10.43 -4.92 -25.11
CA GLY A 129 9.38 -5.90 -25.37
C GLY A 129 8.33 -5.95 -24.28
N LEU A 130 7.04 -6.06 -24.68
CA LEU A 130 5.90 -6.08 -23.77
C LEU A 130 6.04 -7.17 -22.69
N ILE A 131 6.32 -8.42 -23.07
CA ILE A 131 6.40 -9.56 -22.13
C ILE A 131 7.49 -9.34 -21.10
N VAL A 132 8.66 -8.87 -21.52
CA VAL A 132 9.79 -8.64 -20.61
C VAL A 132 9.52 -7.45 -19.69
N PHE A 133 8.90 -6.41 -20.20
CA PHE A 133 8.46 -5.27 -19.38
C PHE A 133 7.45 -5.70 -18.31
N VAL A 134 6.43 -6.48 -18.71
CA VAL A 134 5.43 -7.02 -17.78
C VAL A 134 6.10 -7.92 -16.73
N ALA A 135 6.99 -8.83 -17.14
CA ALA A 135 7.74 -9.67 -16.21
C ALA A 135 8.54 -8.83 -15.19
N ALA A 136 9.22 -7.77 -15.65
CA ALA A 136 9.94 -6.86 -14.78
C ALA A 136 8.99 -6.11 -13.82
N ARG A 137 7.80 -5.68 -14.26
CA ARG A 137 6.80 -5.05 -13.40
C ARG A 137 6.25 -6.02 -12.35
N VAL A 138 5.96 -7.29 -12.71
CA VAL A 138 5.59 -8.32 -11.73
C VAL A 138 6.71 -8.53 -10.70
N LEU A 139 7.97 -8.61 -11.15
CA LEU A 139 9.12 -8.76 -10.26
C LEU A 139 9.32 -7.54 -9.35
N THR A 140 9.08 -6.32 -9.85
CA THR A 140 9.09 -5.11 -9.01
C THR A 140 8.02 -5.22 -7.92
N GLY A 141 6.79 -5.58 -8.29
CA GLY A 141 5.70 -5.80 -7.35
C GLY A 141 6.04 -6.83 -6.27
N LEU A 142 6.61 -7.97 -6.65
CA LEU A 142 7.08 -9.02 -5.71
C LEU A 142 8.09 -8.47 -4.70
N GLY A 143 8.98 -7.58 -5.11
CA GLY A 143 9.94 -6.94 -4.21
C GLY A 143 9.29 -5.97 -3.25
N GLU A 144 8.41 -5.11 -3.76
CA GLU A 144 7.74 -4.07 -2.94
C GLU A 144 6.69 -4.63 -1.99
N GLY A 145 6.03 -5.74 -2.35
CA GLY A 145 5.02 -6.35 -1.53
C GLY A 145 5.49 -6.77 -0.13
N VAL A 146 6.78 -6.95 0.05
CA VAL A 146 7.38 -7.30 1.34
C VAL A 146 7.47 -6.11 2.29
N PHE A 147 7.48 -4.88 1.78
CA PHE A 147 7.75 -3.68 2.57
C PHE A 147 6.65 -3.41 3.59
N TYR A 148 5.38 -3.48 3.18
CA TYR A 148 4.20 -3.11 3.96
C TYR A 148 4.12 -3.76 5.35
N SER A 149 4.23 -5.08 5.42
CA SER A 149 4.10 -5.80 6.70
C SER A 149 5.29 -5.59 7.62
N ASN A 150 6.47 -5.36 7.04
CA ASN A 150 7.72 -5.27 7.78
C ASN A 150 7.97 -3.87 8.37
N ASP A 151 7.60 -2.80 7.67
CA ASP A 151 7.73 -1.45 8.19
C ASP A 151 6.79 -1.22 9.38
N ARG A 152 5.54 -1.68 9.30
CA ARG A 152 4.56 -1.58 10.39
C ARG A 152 5.00 -2.36 11.62
N SER A 153 5.51 -3.56 11.42
CA SER A 153 6.06 -4.36 12.51
C SER A 153 7.23 -3.66 13.20
N LEU A 154 8.14 -3.01 12.44
CA LEU A 154 9.22 -2.21 13.02
C LEU A 154 8.70 -0.98 13.76
N ILE A 155 7.73 -0.27 13.22
CA ILE A 155 7.12 0.89 13.89
C ILE A 155 6.49 0.44 15.22
N MET A 156 5.67 -0.62 15.19
CA MET A 156 5.00 -1.13 16.39
C MET A 156 6.00 -1.61 17.46
N LYS A 157 7.15 -2.17 17.05
CA LYS A 157 8.18 -2.66 17.96
C LYS A 157 9.02 -1.55 18.60
N HIS A 158 9.41 -0.54 17.81
CA HIS A 158 10.38 0.48 18.23
C HIS A 158 9.75 1.83 18.62
N THR A 159 8.43 1.95 18.54
CA THR A 159 7.70 3.18 18.89
C THR A 159 6.91 2.97 20.19
N PRO A 160 6.96 3.93 21.15
CA PRO A 160 6.13 3.89 22.35
C PRO A 160 4.64 3.75 21.99
N VAL A 161 3.88 2.97 22.78
CA VAL A 161 2.46 2.68 22.53
C VAL A 161 1.64 3.94 22.23
N ALA A 162 1.86 4.99 23.03
CA ALA A 162 1.16 6.28 22.91
C ALA A 162 1.45 7.06 21.61
N ARG A 163 2.34 6.57 20.75
CA ARG A 163 2.77 7.23 19.49
C ARG A 163 2.82 6.30 18.27
N ARG A 164 2.37 5.06 18.43
CA ARG A 164 2.42 4.04 17.36
C ARG A 164 1.60 4.46 16.14
N THR A 165 0.37 4.92 16.37
CA THR A 165 -0.53 5.31 15.29
C THR A 165 -0.06 6.57 14.59
N LEU A 166 0.51 7.53 15.34
CA LEU A 166 1.18 8.69 14.75
C LEU A 166 2.37 8.24 13.88
N GLY A 167 3.18 7.30 14.37
CA GLY A 167 4.32 6.75 13.62
C GLY A 167 3.88 6.09 12.31
N LEU A 168 2.83 5.27 12.36
CA LEU A 168 2.22 4.69 11.16
C LEU A 168 1.74 5.78 10.20
N GLY A 169 1.06 6.82 10.71
CA GLY A 169 0.57 7.94 9.90
C GLY A 169 1.69 8.76 9.26
N VAL A 170 2.76 9.07 9.99
CA VAL A 170 3.92 9.79 9.45
C VAL A 170 4.61 8.95 8.38
N VAL A 171 4.85 7.68 8.61
CA VAL A 171 5.56 6.83 7.64
C VAL A 171 4.75 6.65 6.37
N ILE A 172 3.43 6.40 6.50
CA ILE A 172 2.58 6.20 5.31
C ILE A 172 2.34 7.50 4.53
N SER A 173 2.58 8.69 5.10
CA SER A 173 2.51 9.93 4.32
C SER A 173 3.52 9.96 3.17
N GLY A 174 4.60 9.16 3.26
CA GLY A 174 5.51 8.89 2.17
C GLY A 174 4.82 8.35 0.90
N LEU A 175 3.69 7.62 1.05
CA LEU A 175 2.81 7.23 -0.05
C LEU A 175 2.34 8.45 -0.85
N SER A 176 1.74 9.43 -0.17
CA SER A 176 1.22 10.63 -0.83
C SER A 176 2.29 11.47 -1.48
N ILE A 177 3.45 11.59 -0.82
CA ILE A 177 4.61 12.27 -1.39
C ILE A 177 5.07 11.53 -2.65
N GLY A 178 5.21 10.21 -2.57
CA GLY A 178 5.63 9.37 -3.69
C GLY A 178 4.68 9.41 -4.88
N LEU A 179 3.37 9.29 -4.64
CA LEU A 179 2.34 9.45 -5.68
C LEU A 179 2.49 10.80 -6.41
N THR A 180 2.58 11.88 -5.63
CA THR A 180 2.72 13.23 -6.19
C THR A 180 3.99 13.36 -7.01
N LEU A 181 5.13 12.90 -6.48
CA LEU A 181 6.40 12.93 -7.20
C LEU A 181 6.37 12.08 -8.47
N GLY A 182 5.78 10.88 -8.42
CA GLY A 182 5.62 10.02 -9.59
C GLY A 182 4.82 10.67 -10.71
N ILE A 183 3.71 11.33 -10.37
CA ILE A 183 2.86 12.03 -11.35
C ILE A 183 3.59 13.25 -11.95
N VAL A 184 4.20 14.06 -11.10
CA VAL A 184 4.77 15.35 -11.51
C VAL A 184 6.14 15.19 -12.18
N LEU A 185 7.01 14.35 -11.63
CA LEU A 185 8.39 14.24 -12.12
C LEU A 185 8.53 13.31 -13.34
N THR A 186 7.64 12.33 -13.51
CA THR A 186 7.74 11.42 -14.66
C THR A 186 7.70 12.15 -16.00
N PRO A 187 6.75 13.04 -16.29
CA PRO A 187 6.77 13.84 -17.53
C PRO A 187 8.02 14.70 -17.68
N VAL A 188 8.53 15.26 -16.56
CA VAL A 188 9.76 16.05 -16.56
C VAL A 188 10.96 15.20 -16.95
N PHE A 189 11.10 14.01 -16.40
CA PHE A 189 12.18 13.08 -16.74
C PHE A 189 12.07 12.57 -18.18
N ILE A 190 10.86 12.32 -18.67
CA ILE A 190 10.66 11.96 -20.08
C ILE A 190 11.11 13.10 -21.00
N LYS A 191 10.73 14.34 -20.68
CA LYS A 191 11.20 15.51 -21.44
C LYS A 191 12.72 15.61 -21.40
N TRP A 192 13.32 15.49 -20.24
CA TRP A 192 14.78 15.49 -20.08
C TRP A 192 15.44 14.37 -20.91
N GLY A 193 14.87 13.17 -20.92
CA GLY A 193 15.32 12.09 -21.80
C GLY A 193 15.24 12.43 -23.29
N ALA A 194 14.18 13.11 -23.72
CA ALA A 194 14.06 13.61 -25.08
C ALA A 194 15.12 14.66 -25.42
N ASP A 195 15.36 15.60 -24.50
CA ASP A 195 16.40 16.64 -24.62
C ASP A 195 17.83 16.05 -24.69
N LEU A 196 18.06 14.89 -24.04
CA LEU A 196 19.29 14.12 -24.12
C LEU A 196 19.43 13.28 -25.43
N GLY A 197 18.47 13.39 -26.36
CA GLY A 197 18.53 12.70 -27.63
C GLY A 197 18.03 11.25 -27.61
N MET A 198 17.36 10.80 -26.55
CA MET A 198 16.82 9.44 -26.46
C MET A 198 15.62 9.18 -27.40
N GLY A 199 15.04 10.21 -28.02
CA GLY A 199 13.92 10.12 -28.96
C GLY A 199 12.75 9.28 -28.41
N ARG A 200 12.31 8.28 -29.18
CA ARG A 200 11.24 7.37 -28.75
C ARG A 200 11.56 6.51 -27.52
N GLY A 201 12.81 6.50 -27.05
CA GLY A 201 13.27 5.81 -25.83
C GLY A 201 13.21 6.67 -24.56
N ALA A 202 12.80 7.93 -24.63
CA ALA A 202 12.80 8.87 -23.51
C ALA A 202 11.97 8.40 -22.30
N TRP A 203 10.94 7.59 -22.51
CA TRP A 203 10.11 6.98 -21.48
C TRP A 203 10.89 6.09 -20.48
N ARG A 204 12.10 5.68 -20.81
CA ARG A 204 12.95 4.81 -19.99
C ARG A 204 13.61 5.55 -18.84
N LEU A 205 13.91 6.82 -19.02
CA LEU A 205 14.66 7.63 -18.04
C LEU A 205 14.02 7.68 -16.65
N PRO A 206 12.69 7.85 -16.49
CA PRO A 206 12.04 7.79 -15.18
C PRO A 206 12.31 6.48 -14.44
N PHE A 207 12.28 5.33 -15.11
CA PHE A 207 12.56 4.04 -14.49
C PHE A 207 13.99 3.96 -13.95
N TRP A 208 14.96 4.49 -14.66
CA TRP A 208 16.36 4.50 -14.21
C TRP A 208 16.55 5.42 -13.00
N ILE A 209 15.97 6.60 -13.03
CA ILE A 209 16.10 7.57 -11.93
C ILE A 209 15.44 7.06 -10.66
N PHE A 210 14.18 6.63 -10.73
CA PHE A 210 13.47 6.13 -9.56
C PHE A 210 14.06 4.82 -9.04
N GLY A 211 14.50 3.91 -9.94
CA GLY A 211 15.14 2.67 -9.57
C GLY A 211 16.47 2.88 -8.84
N VAL A 212 17.33 3.78 -9.33
CA VAL A 212 18.56 4.18 -8.62
C VAL A 212 18.22 4.81 -7.27
N GLY A 213 17.23 5.69 -7.22
CA GLY A 213 16.73 6.28 -5.98
C GLY A 213 16.32 5.23 -4.95
N ALA A 214 15.57 4.20 -5.36
CA ALA A 214 15.15 3.10 -4.48
C ALA A 214 16.35 2.31 -3.94
N ILE A 215 17.36 2.02 -4.76
CA ILE A 215 18.59 1.35 -4.32
C ILE A 215 19.32 2.23 -3.30
N VAL A 216 19.48 3.53 -3.56
CA VAL A 216 20.14 4.47 -2.63
C VAL A 216 19.42 4.49 -1.29
N VAL A 217 18.09 4.60 -1.27
CA VAL A 217 17.31 4.55 -0.01
C VAL A 217 17.45 3.19 0.68
N GLY A 218 17.50 2.09 -0.07
CA GLY A 218 17.78 0.75 0.48
C GLY A 218 19.14 0.68 1.17
N LEU A 219 20.19 1.27 0.59
CA LEU A 219 21.53 1.34 1.17
C LEU A 219 21.57 2.27 2.41
N VAL A 220 20.85 3.39 2.39
CA VAL A 220 20.68 4.27 3.54
C VAL A 220 19.99 3.53 4.68
N ALA A 221 18.90 2.80 4.39
CA ALA A 221 18.20 1.98 5.36
C ALA A 221 19.11 0.89 5.95
N TRP A 222 19.86 0.18 5.12
CA TRP A 222 20.83 -0.83 5.55
C TRP A 222 21.89 -0.25 6.50
N SER A 223 22.49 0.89 6.13
CA SER A 223 23.48 1.61 6.95
C SER A 223 22.89 2.03 8.28
N TYR A 224 21.70 2.64 8.28
CA TYR A 224 20.99 3.06 9.49
C TYR A 224 20.67 1.88 10.41
N PHE A 225 20.10 0.80 9.88
CA PHE A 225 19.73 -0.37 10.68
C PHE A 225 20.95 -1.03 11.30
N ARG A 226 22.04 -1.15 10.54
CA ARG A 226 23.31 -1.70 11.05
C ARG A 226 23.91 -0.85 12.17
N ALA A 227 23.91 0.47 12.00
CA ALA A 227 24.54 1.39 12.94
C ALA A 227 23.73 1.62 14.22
N ARG A 228 22.39 1.62 14.12
CA ARG A 228 21.50 2.08 15.20
C ARG A 228 20.68 1.01 15.87
N LEU A 229 20.29 -0.04 15.15
CA LEU A 229 19.50 -1.14 15.69
C LEU A 229 20.35 -2.36 16.06
N GLY A 230 21.64 -2.33 15.75
CA GLY A 230 22.63 -3.33 16.16
C GLY A 230 22.47 -4.69 15.46
N GLY A 231 23.46 -5.58 15.67
CA GLY A 231 23.46 -6.96 15.17
C GLY A 231 23.88 -7.11 13.71
N ALA A 232 24.35 -8.32 13.36
CA ALA A 232 24.69 -8.66 11.99
C ALA A 232 23.41 -8.84 11.15
N MET A 233 23.32 -8.15 10.01
CA MET A 233 22.23 -8.32 9.05
C MET A 233 22.62 -9.40 8.04
N ARG A 234 21.79 -10.44 7.92
CA ARG A 234 21.97 -11.52 6.95
C ARG A 234 20.90 -11.42 5.87
N LEU A 235 21.22 -10.81 4.73
CA LEU A 235 20.27 -10.57 3.64
C LEU A 235 20.06 -11.79 2.74
N GLY A 236 21.06 -12.68 2.61
CA GLY A 236 21.01 -13.83 1.71
C GLY A 236 19.87 -14.83 2.00
N PRO A 237 19.75 -15.36 3.23
CA PRO A 237 18.68 -16.31 3.55
C PRO A 237 17.26 -15.80 3.31
N PRO A 238 16.84 -14.59 3.77
CA PRO A 238 15.51 -14.06 3.47
C PRO A 238 15.30 -13.80 1.99
N PHE A 239 16.30 -13.27 1.28
CA PHE A 239 16.26 -13.09 -0.16
C PHE A 239 16.02 -14.41 -0.91
N GLY A 240 16.83 -15.44 -0.64
CA GLY A 240 16.67 -16.74 -1.29
C GLY A 240 15.30 -17.38 -1.02
N ARG A 241 14.77 -17.26 0.19
CA ARG A 241 13.43 -17.76 0.52
C ARG A 241 12.33 -16.97 -0.19
N LEU A 242 12.46 -15.66 -0.28
CA LEU A 242 11.52 -14.82 -1.03
C LEU A 242 11.48 -15.23 -2.50
N VAL A 243 12.63 -15.43 -3.13
CA VAL A 243 12.72 -15.91 -4.52
C VAL A 243 11.98 -17.23 -4.68
N VAL A 244 12.30 -18.24 -3.84
CA VAL A 244 11.66 -19.57 -3.92
C VAL A 244 10.14 -19.49 -3.78
N PHE A 245 9.62 -18.65 -2.87
CA PHE A 245 8.19 -18.46 -2.71
C PHE A 245 7.54 -17.76 -3.91
N SER A 246 8.26 -16.86 -4.55
CA SER A 246 7.74 -16.03 -5.63
C SER A 246 7.71 -16.72 -6.98
N ILE A 247 8.64 -17.67 -7.25
CA ILE A 247 8.80 -18.31 -8.56
C ILE A 247 7.51 -18.96 -9.08
N PRO A 248 6.77 -19.80 -8.33
CA PRO A 248 5.61 -20.48 -8.89
C PRO A 248 4.51 -19.52 -9.36
N THR A 249 4.22 -18.52 -8.55
CA THR A 249 3.18 -17.53 -8.86
C THR A 249 3.64 -16.53 -9.91
N PHE A 250 4.90 -16.13 -9.90
CA PHE A 250 5.51 -15.34 -10.97
C PHE A 250 5.37 -16.05 -12.33
N VAL A 251 5.78 -17.33 -12.38
CA VAL A 251 5.65 -18.14 -13.59
C VAL A 251 4.20 -18.26 -14.04
N ALA A 252 3.26 -18.47 -13.11
CA ALA A 252 1.84 -18.55 -13.43
C ALA A 252 1.31 -17.24 -14.05
N ILE A 253 1.63 -16.08 -13.46
CA ILE A 253 1.21 -14.77 -13.99
C ILE A 253 1.79 -14.53 -15.38
N VAL A 254 3.10 -14.72 -15.55
CA VAL A 254 3.75 -14.50 -16.83
C VAL A 254 3.23 -15.48 -17.88
N LEU A 255 2.99 -16.74 -17.51
CA LEU A 255 2.43 -17.75 -18.42
C LEU A 255 1.01 -17.37 -18.87
N ILE A 256 0.13 -16.95 -17.94
CA ILE A 256 -1.22 -16.46 -18.28
C ILE A 256 -1.11 -15.30 -19.28
N PHE A 257 -0.20 -14.35 -19.03
CA PHE A 257 -0.01 -13.19 -19.90
C PHE A 257 0.51 -13.61 -21.29
N VAL A 258 1.51 -14.49 -21.34
CA VAL A 258 2.05 -15.02 -22.61
C VAL A 258 1.01 -15.81 -23.40
N LEU A 259 0.22 -16.65 -22.72
CA LEU A 259 -0.86 -17.41 -23.37
C LEU A 259 -1.94 -16.46 -23.89
N ALA A 260 -2.32 -15.45 -23.11
CA ALA A 260 -3.30 -14.44 -23.51
C ALA A 260 -2.84 -13.67 -24.75
N ASP A 261 -1.58 -13.25 -24.79
CA ASP A 261 -0.97 -12.58 -25.95
C ASP A 261 -0.95 -13.49 -27.18
N ARG A 262 -0.49 -14.74 -27.02
CA ARG A 262 -0.42 -15.73 -28.11
C ARG A 262 -1.77 -16.15 -28.65
N LEU A 263 -2.76 -16.34 -27.77
CA LEU A 263 -4.12 -16.76 -28.11
C LEU A 263 -5.04 -15.58 -28.41
N ARG A 264 -4.52 -14.34 -28.38
CA ARG A 264 -5.26 -13.10 -28.62
C ARG A 264 -6.50 -12.98 -27.74
N TRP A 265 -6.35 -13.29 -26.45
CA TRP A 265 -7.43 -13.09 -25.50
C TRP A 265 -7.77 -11.62 -25.37
N PRO A 266 -9.06 -11.26 -25.24
CA PRO A 266 -9.41 -9.90 -24.90
C PRO A 266 -8.88 -9.55 -23.49
N GLU A 267 -8.53 -8.29 -23.26
CA GLU A 267 -7.89 -7.80 -22.03
C GLU A 267 -8.69 -8.15 -20.77
N TRP A 268 -10.03 -8.13 -20.86
CA TRP A 268 -10.91 -8.51 -19.74
C TRP A 268 -10.79 -9.99 -19.36
N ALA A 269 -10.57 -10.89 -20.32
CA ALA A 269 -10.42 -12.33 -20.04
C ALA A 269 -9.08 -12.58 -19.31
N THR A 270 -8.03 -11.90 -19.73
CA THR A 270 -6.72 -11.93 -19.05
C THR A 270 -6.83 -11.40 -17.62
N ALA A 271 -7.54 -10.28 -17.42
CA ALA A 271 -7.79 -9.71 -16.11
C ALA A 271 -8.59 -10.67 -15.20
N ILE A 272 -9.60 -11.35 -15.73
CA ILE A 272 -10.35 -12.39 -14.99
C ILE A 272 -9.44 -13.56 -14.61
N ALA A 273 -8.62 -14.08 -15.53
CA ALA A 273 -7.72 -15.19 -15.24
C ALA A 273 -6.74 -14.85 -14.10
N ILE A 274 -6.19 -13.64 -14.11
CA ILE A 274 -5.31 -13.15 -13.03
C ILE A 274 -6.09 -12.95 -11.74
N GLY A 275 -7.31 -12.42 -11.80
CA GLY A 275 -8.20 -12.28 -10.64
C GLY A 275 -8.53 -13.64 -10.01
N VAL A 276 -8.82 -14.66 -10.80
CA VAL A 276 -9.03 -16.04 -10.32
C VAL A 276 -7.76 -16.58 -9.64
N LEU A 277 -6.58 -16.38 -10.26
CA LEU A 277 -5.31 -16.78 -9.65
C LEU A 277 -5.10 -16.08 -8.29
N ALA A 278 -5.42 -14.78 -8.19
CA ALA A 278 -5.35 -14.03 -6.95
C ALA A 278 -6.27 -14.61 -5.86
N VAL A 279 -7.53 -14.91 -6.20
CA VAL A 279 -8.49 -15.50 -5.25
C VAL A 279 -8.02 -16.90 -4.80
N VAL A 280 -7.55 -17.75 -5.72
CA VAL A 280 -6.99 -19.07 -5.39
C VAL A 280 -5.79 -18.93 -4.46
N TYR A 281 -4.93 -17.95 -4.71
CA TYR A 281 -3.77 -17.67 -3.86
C TYR A 281 -4.18 -17.25 -2.45
N VAL A 282 -5.13 -16.29 -2.32
CA VAL A 282 -5.66 -15.87 -1.02
C VAL A 282 -6.25 -17.06 -0.28
N ALA A 283 -7.07 -17.87 -0.93
CA ALA A 283 -7.66 -19.06 -0.32
C ALA A 283 -6.59 -20.05 0.16
N ALA A 284 -5.52 -20.26 -0.62
CA ALA A 284 -4.39 -21.10 -0.23
C ALA A 284 -3.65 -20.55 1.00
N VAL A 285 -3.41 -19.22 1.06
CA VAL A 285 -2.80 -18.56 2.22
C VAL A 285 -3.67 -18.72 3.46
N VAL A 286 -4.97 -18.43 3.36
CA VAL A 286 -5.93 -18.60 4.46
C VAL A 286 -5.92 -20.03 4.97
N ARG A 287 -5.99 -21.01 4.07
CA ARG A 287 -5.92 -22.44 4.44
C ARG A 287 -4.64 -22.77 5.21
N ASN A 288 -3.49 -22.26 4.75
CA ASN A 288 -2.20 -22.49 5.42
C ASN A 288 -2.14 -21.84 6.82
N VAL A 289 -2.73 -20.66 7.01
CA VAL A 289 -2.83 -19.99 8.31
C VAL A 289 -3.72 -20.80 9.26
N VAL A 290 -4.84 -21.29 8.78
CA VAL A 290 -5.76 -22.15 9.56
C VAL A 290 -5.07 -23.46 9.96
N ALA A 291 -4.41 -24.13 9.01
CA ALA A 291 -3.69 -25.37 9.26
C ALA A 291 -2.51 -25.19 10.25
N ALA A 292 -1.90 -24.01 10.30
CA ALA A 292 -0.83 -23.68 11.25
C ALA A 292 -1.34 -23.33 12.66
N GLY A 293 -2.64 -23.39 12.92
CA GLY A 293 -3.23 -23.11 14.23
C GLY A 293 -3.35 -21.62 14.59
N HIS A 294 -3.06 -20.69 13.64
CA HIS A 294 -3.12 -19.25 13.88
C HIS A 294 -4.49 -18.61 13.60
N ALA A 295 -5.50 -19.41 13.26
CA ALA A 295 -6.82 -18.92 12.86
C ALA A 295 -7.51 -18.07 13.94
N ARG A 296 -7.42 -18.50 15.21
CA ARG A 296 -8.09 -17.80 16.32
C ARG A 296 -7.61 -16.38 16.53
N THR A 297 -6.32 -16.11 16.30
CA THR A 297 -5.73 -14.78 16.46
C THR A 297 -5.82 -13.94 15.20
N LEU A 298 -5.43 -14.50 14.04
CA LEU A 298 -5.35 -13.77 12.78
C LEU A 298 -6.69 -13.61 12.05
N PHE A 299 -7.68 -14.48 12.35
CA PHE A 299 -9.03 -14.42 11.82
C PHE A 299 -10.08 -14.32 12.93
N SER A 300 -9.75 -13.65 14.06
CA SER A 300 -10.79 -13.28 15.00
C SER A 300 -11.85 -12.44 14.28
N ARG A 301 -13.12 -12.51 14.75
CA ARG A 301 -14.24 -11.80 14.11
C ARG A 301 -13.90 -10.32 13.84
N ASP A 302 -13.37 -9.63 14.82
CA ASP A 302 -13.14 -8.20 14.74
C ASP A 302 -11.98 -7.86 13.77
N VAL A 303 -10.89 -8.61 13.82
CA VAL A 303 -9.76 -8.48 12.87
C VAL A 303 -10.22 -8.78 11.43
N THR A 304 -11.04 -9.83 11.25
CA THR A 304 -11.58 -10.17 9.92
C THR A 304 -12.48 -9.06 9.36
N LEU A 305 -13.31 -8.44 10.20
CA LEU A 305 -14.13 -7.29 9.77
C LEU A 305 -13.27 -6.10 9.34
N ILE A 306 -12.10 -5.86 10.00
CA ILE A 306 -11.17 -4.82 9.57
C ILE A 306 -10.59 -5.19 8.21
N TYR A 307 -10.10 -6.41 8.01
CA TYR A 307 -9.53 -6.86 6.73
C TYR A 307 -10.51 -6.71 5.56
N ILE A 308 -11.75 -7.17 5.74
CA ILE A 308 -12.77 -7.09 4.68
C ILE A 308 -13.12 -5.63 4.37
N GLY A 309 -13.31 -4.79 5.40
CA GLY A 309 -13.58 -3.37 5.18
C GLY A 309 -12.42 -2.65 4.51
N TYR A 310 -11.18 -3.09 4.72
CA TYR A 310 -10.00 -2.50 4.10
C TYR A 310 -9.92 -2.75 2.57
N ILE A 311 -10.68 -3.72 2.04
CA ILE A 311 -10.87 -3.89 0.57
C ILE A 311 -11.44 -2.60 -0.04
N ALA A 312 -12.39 -1.95 0.65
CA ALA A 312 -12.97 -0.69 0.20
C ALA A 312 -11.95 0.44 0.17
N VAL A 313 -11.03 0.46 1.14
CA VAL A 313 -9.95 1.46 1.19
C VAL A 313 -9.06 1.34 -0.05
N LEU A 314 -8.56 0.14 -0.35
CA LEU A 314 -7.69 -0.04 -1.52
C LEU A 314 -8.45 0.11 -2.85
N TYR A 315 -9.73 -0.28 -2.92
CA TYR A 315 -10.54 0.01 -4.10
C TYR A 315 -10.60 1.52 -4.38
N ASN A 316 -10.94 2.33 -3.37
CA ASN A 316 -11.06 3.79 -3.50
C ASN A 316 -9.70 4.46 -3.75
N LEU A 317 -8.64 4.01 -3.06
CA LEU A 317 -7.29 4.50 -3.28
C LEU A 317 -6.89 4.40 -4.76
N TRP A 318 -7.05 3.22 -5.35
CA TRP A 318 -6.63 2.96 -6.70
C TRP A 318 -7.61 3.46 -7.76
N PHE A 319 -8.90 3.60 -7.44
CA PHE A 319 -9.87 4.30 -8.28
C PHE A 319 -9.41 5.74 -8.53
N PHE A 320 -9.21 6.51 -7.46
CA PHE A 320 -8.82 7.90 -7.60
C PHE A 320 -7.36 8.06 -8.06
N SER A 321 -6.44 7.23 -7.61
CA SER A 321 -5.04 7.31 -8.07
C SER A 321 -4.88 7.04 -9.56
N PHE A 322 -5.69 6.16 -10.13
CA PHE A 322 -5.59 5.77 -11.54
C PHE A 322 -6.41 6.68 -12.45
N TRP A 323 -7.67 6.99 -12.08
CA TRP A 323 -8.62 7.63 -12.97
C TRP A 323 -8.86 9.12 -12.71
N SER A 324 -8.43 9.69 -11.57
CA SER A 324 -8.77 11.08 -11.20
C SER A 324 -8.34 12.10 -12.25
N VAL A 325 -7.17 11.94 -12.87
CA VAL A 325 -6.70 12.85 -13.93
C VAL A 325 -7.64 12.81 -15.14
N GLN A 326 -8.01 11.60 -15.57
CA GLN A 326 -8.93 11.42 -16.69
C GLN A 326 -10.33 11.97 -16.38
N ILE A 327 -10.84 11.67 -15.19
CA ILE A 327 -12.14 12.16 -14.71
C ILE A 327 -12.17 13.69 -14.70
N VAL A 328 -11.18 14.33 -14.09
CA VAL A 328 -11.10 15.79 -14.02
C VAL A 328 -10.99 16.38 -15.41
N ARG A 329 -10.12 15.82 -16.26
CA ARG A 329 -9.91 16.31 -17.62
C ARG A 329 -11.20 16.26 -18.44
N GLU A 330 -11.92 15.13 -18.43
CA GLU A 330 -13.16 14.97 -19.19
C GLU A 330 -14.28 15.87 -18.62
N ALA A 331 -14.44 15.93 -17.29
CA ALA A 331 -15.49 16.71 -16.66
C ALA A 331 -15.31 18.24 -16.83
N THR A 332 -14.08 18.73 -16.94
CA THR A 332 -13.78 20.17 -17.01
C THR A 332 -13.30 20.62 -18.38
N GLU A 333 -13.13 19.69 -19.34
CA GLU A 333 -12.51 19.94 -20.66
C GLU A 333 -11.14 20.67 -20.56
N SER A 334 -10.41 20.42 -19.45
CA SER A 334 -9.16 21.09 -19.14
C SER A 334 -7.95 20.41 -19.78
N THR A 335 -6.80 21.13 -19.76
CA THR A 335 -5.53 20.53 -20.20
C THR A 335 -5.10 19.40 -19.27
N LEU A 336 -4.29 18.47 -19.76
CA LEU A 336 -3.76 17.35 -18.98
C LEU A 336 -2.99 17.84 -17.73
N ILE A 337 -2.25 18.94 -17.86
CA ILE A 337 -1.49 19.53 -16.73
C ILE A 337 -2.44 20.07 -15.66
N ALA A 338 -3.47 20.83 -16.05
CA ALA A 338 -4.44 21.38 -15.11
C ALA A 338 -5.22 20.26 -14.41
N ALA A 339 -5.63 19.23 -15.15
CA ALA A 339 -6.31 18.06 -14.59
C ALA A 339 -5.39 17.28 -13.64
N GLY A 340 -4.11 17.08 -14.01
CA GLY A 340 -3.12 16.41 -13.18
C GLY A 340 -2.85 17.16 -11.88
N LEU A 341 -2.67 18.48 -11.93
CA LEU A 341 -2.50 19.31 -10.74
C LEU A 341 -3.74 19.26 -9.83
N THR A 342 -4.94 19.27 -10.40
CA THR A 342 -6.19 19.16 -9.62
C THR A 342 -6.32 17.77 -9.01
N ALA A 343 -6.01 16.71 -9.74
CA ALA A 343 -6.01 15.33 -9.23
C ALA A 343 -4.97 15.14 -8.10
N ALA A 344 -3.83 15.83 -8.18
CA ALA A 344 -2.79 15.78 -7.17
C ALA A 344 -3.24 16.30 -5.79
N PHE A 345 -4.32 17.08 -5.71
CA PHE A 345 -4.90 17.49 -4.41
C PHE A 345 -5.37 16.31 -3.57
N ASN A 346 -5.90 15.25 -4.18
CA ASN A 346 -6.27 14.03 -3.45
C ASN A 346 -5.02 13.35 -2.85
N ALA A 347 -3.98 13.16 -3.66
CA ALA A 347 -2.72 12.57 -3.19
C ALA A 347 -2.04 13.47 -2.13
N GLY A 348 -1.98 14.80 -2.37
CA GLY A 348 -1.39 15.77 -1.47
C GLY A 348 -2.09 15.87 -0.12
N ALA A 349 -3.41 15.66 -0.07
CA ALA A 349 -4.18 15.62 1.16
C ALA A 349 -3.65 14.56 2.16
N GLY A 350 -3.06 13.48 1.67
CA GLY A 350 -2.48 12.44 2.53
C GLY A 350 -1.25 12.91 3.33
N ILE A 351 -0.52 13.92 2.85
CA ILE A 351 0.61 14.49 3.61
C ILE A 351 0.14 15.01 4.97
N ILE A 352 -1.08 15.54 5.02
CA ILE A 352 -1.72 16.04 6.25
C ILE A 352 -2.62 14.95 6.86
N GLY A 353 -3.45 14.28 6.05
CA GLY A 353 -4.47 13.35 6.49
C GLY A 353 -3.91 12.15 7.28
N PHE A 354 -2.84 11.52 6.80
CA PHE A 354 -2.24 10.39 7.50
C PHE A 354 -1.68 10.74 8.89
N PRO A 355 -0.81 11.76 9.05
CA PRO A 355 -0.31 12.15 10.37
C PRO A 355 -1.42 12.68 11.28
N ALA A 356 -2.36 13.46 10.75
CA ALA A 356 -3.48 13.99 11.52
C ALA A 356 -4.40 12.87 12.03
N GLY A 357 -4.74 11.90 11.19
CA GLY A 357 -5.52 10.73 11.58
C GLY A 357 -4.83 9.90 12.65
N GLY A 358 -3.53 9.65 12.51
CA GLY A 358 -2.72 8.96 13.50
C GLY A 358 -2.65 9.72 14.85
N TRP A 359 -2.45 11.03 14.79
CA TRP A 359 -2.42 11.87 16.00
C TRP A 359 -3.77 11.89 16.73
N LEU A 360 -4.87 12.08 15.99
CA LEU A 360 -6.23 12.06 16.54
C LEU A 360 -6.56 10.71 17.16
N ALA A 361 -6.16 9.61 16.52
CA ALA A 361 -6.38 8.26 17.04
C ALA A 361 -5.64 8.01 18.36
N ASP A 362 -4.37 8.40 18.43
CA ASP A 362 -3.60 8.28 19.67
C ASP A 362 -4.10 9.23 20.76
N TRP A 363 -4.60 10.41 20.38
CA TRP A 363 -5.24 11.35 21.31
C TRP A 363 -6.54 10.76 21.89
N ALA A 364 -7.41 10.19 21.05
CA ALA A 364 -8.65 9.55 21.49
C ALA A 364 -8.37 8.38 22.42
N LEU A 365 -7.37 7.53 22.07
CA LEU A 365 -6.96 6.41 22.88
C LEU A 365 -6.47 6.84 24.27
N ARG A 366 -5.62 7.88 24.35
CA ARG A 366 -5.15 8.44 25.64
C ARG A 366 -6.28 8.98 26.51
N ARG A 367 -7.40 9.40 25.90
CA ARG A 367 -8.61 9.84 26.61
C ARG A 367 -9.60 8.71 26.94
N GLY A 368 -9.28 7.46 26.59
CA GLY A 368 -10.14 6.31 26.84
C GLY A 368 -11.33 6.16 25.88
N HIS A 369 -11.37 6.95 24.77
CA HIS A 369 -12.50 6.90 23.82
C HIS A 369 -12.37 5.82 22.73
N GLY A 370 -11.23 5.20 22.59
CA GLY A 370 -10.94 4.29 21.49
C GLY A 370 -10.75 4.99 20.14
N ARG A 371 -10.43 4.25 19.10
CA ARG A 371 -10.18 4.74 17.74
C ARG A 371 -11.37 4.54 16.79
N LYS A 372 -12.25 3.57 17.11
CA LYS A 372 -13.39 3.21 16.27
C LYS A 372 -14.29 4.40 15.91
N PRO A 373 -14.67 5.31 16.83
CA PRO A 373 -15.53 6.45 16.49
C PRO A 373 -14.88 7.36 15.43
N LEU A 374 -13.56 7.55 15.48
CA LEU A 374 -12.83 8.32 14.48
C LEU A 374 -12.79 7.59 13.13
N LEU A 375 -12.57 6.26 13.13
CA LEU A 375 -12.61 5.46 11.91
C LEU A 375 -13.95 5.60 11.21
N LEU A 376 -15.06 5.45 11.94
CA LEU A 376 -16.41 5.58 11.39
C LEU A 376 -16.69 7.01 10.92
N GLY A 377 -16.32 8.03 11.70
CA GLY A 377 -16.50 9.44 11.34
C GLY A 377 -15.75 9.84 10.07
N CYS A 378 -14.47 9.44 9.95
CA CYS A 378 -13.68 9.70 8.75
C CYS A 378 -14.25 8.97 7.52
N THR A 379 -14.69 7.71 7.68
CA THR A 379 -15.27 6.93 6.59
C THR A 379 -16.58 7.54 6.11
N PHE A 380 -17.44 8.00 7.03
CA PHE A 380 -18.69 8.68 6.70
C PHE A 380 -18.43 10.00 5.96
N ALA A 381 -17.56 10.87 6.52
CA ALA A 381 -17.21 12.15 5.90
C ALA A 381 -16.61 11.97 4.49
N TYR A 382 -15.70 11.00 4.32
CA TYR A 382 -15.19 10.65 3.00
C TYR A 382 -16.30 10.23 2.04
N SER A 383 -17.19 9.32 2.46
CA SER A 383 -18.27 8.81 1.61
C SER A 383 -19.21 9.92 1.13
N VAL A 384 -19.57 10.86 2.02
CA VAL A 384 -20.38 12.02 1.66
C VAL A 384 -19.67 12.92 0.64
N LEU A 385 -18.40 13.25 0.88
CA LEU A 385 -17.64 14.14 0.00
C LEU A 385 -17.37 13.49 -1.38
N ALA A 386 -17.06 12.19 -1.41
CA ALA A 386 -16.89 11.44 -2.65
C ALA A 386 -18.22 11.32 -3.43
N PHE A 387 -19.35 11.18 -2.73
CA PHE A 387 -20.67 11.21 -3.36
C PHE A 387 -20.97 12.58 -3.98
N LEU A 388 -20.66 13.66 -3.27
CA LEU A 388 -20.80 15.04 -3.81
C LEU A 388 -19.89 15.27 -5.02
N PHE A 389 -18.66 14.69 -5.01
CA PHE A 389 -17.80 14.70 -6.20
C PHE A 389 -18.47 13.99 -7.37
N GLY A 390 -19.03 12.78 -7.16
CA GLY A 390 -19.81 12.06 -8.16
C GLY A 390 -20.98 12.85 -8.72
N LEU A 391 -21.77 13.51 -7.84
CA LEU A 391 -22.88 14.38 -8.23
C LEU A 391 -22.41 15.58 -9.06
N SER A 392 -21.24 16.14 -8.77
CA SER A 392 -20.72 17.32 -9.49
C SER A 392 -20.36 17.04 -10.94
N ILE A 393 -20.00 15.77 -11.26
CA ILE A 393 -19.61 15.34 -12.61
C ILE A 393 -20.69 14.55 -13.35
N ALA A 394 -21.83 14.25 -12.72
CA ALA A 394 -22.91 13.46 -13.29
C ALA A 394 -23.74 14.26 -14.33
N GLY A 395 -24.30 13.55 -15.32
CA GLY A 395 -25.26 14.12 -16.27
C GLY A 395 -24.66 15.22 -17.16
N GLY A 396 -23.41 15.11 -17.55
CA GLY A 396 -22.74 16.06 -18.44
C GLY A 396 -22.47 17.44 -17.81
N ARG A 397 -22.53 17.55 -16.48
CA ARG A 397 -22.18 18.78 -15.75
C ARG A 397 -20.72 19.14 -15.95
N LYS A 398 -20.44 20.43 -16.10
CA LYS A 398 -19.08 20.98 -16.23
C LYS A 398 -18.68 21.75 -14.97
N PRO A 399 -18.23 21.05 -13.91
CA PRO A 399 -17.80 21.71 -12.69
C PRO A 399 -16.50 22.51 -12.91
N SER A 400 -16.24 23.49 -12.05
CA SER A 400 -14.97 24.19 -12.07
C SER A 400 -13.84 23.29 -11.52
N LEU A 401 -12.61 23.49 -12.00
CA LEU A 401 -11.42 22.82 -11.46
C LEU A 401 -11.26 23.06 -9.95
N MET A 402 -11.60 24.28 -9.48
CA MET A 402 -11.55 24.64 -8.07
C MET A 402 -12.51 23.79 -7.23
N LEU A 403 -13.75 23.61 -7.68
CA LEU A 403 -14.73 22.77 -6.98
C LEU A 403 -14.23 21.32 -6.87
N LEU A 404 -13.75 20.74 -7.98
CA LEU A 404 -13.23 19.40 -7.98
C LEU A 404 -11.97 19.28 -7.11
N GLY A 405 -11.07 20.26 -7.16
CA GLY A 405 -9.87 20.32 -6.31
C GLY A 405 -10.20 20.34 -4.83
N VAL A 406 -11.18 21.18 -4.41
CA VAL A 406 -11.64 21.25 -3.01
C VAL A 406 -12.27 19.94 -2.57
N LEU A 407 -13.14 19.33 -3.39
CA LEU A 407 -13.77 18.05 -3.07
C LEU A 407 -12.74 16.91 -2.99
N LEU A 408 -11.77 16.85 -3.91
CA LEU A 408 -10.70 15.86 -3.89
C LEU A 408 -9.78 16.05 -2.69
N PHE A 409 -9.42 17.28 -2.35
CA PHE A 409 -8.56 17.56 -1.20
C PHE A 409 -9.26 17.21 0.11
N THR A 410 -10.48 17.72 0.32
CA THR A 410 -11.22 17.52 1.58
C THR A 410 -11.59 16.04 1.77
N SER A 411 -12.08 15.36 0.73
CA SER A 411 -12.33 13.92 0.80
C SER A 411 -11.03 13.15 1.07
N GLY A 412 -9.93 13.53 0.41
CA GLY A 412 -8.62 12.96 0.61
C GLY A 412 -8.09 13.08 2.04
N LEU A 413 -8.37 14.18 2.75
CA LEU A 413 -7.99 14.34 4.16
C LEU A 413 -8.61 13.24 5.05
N PHE A 414 -9.93 13.04 4.94
CA PHE A 414 -10.64 12.02 5.72
C PHE A 414 -10.27 10.61 5.28
N PHE A 415 -10.12 10.37 3.98
CA PHE A 415 -9.72 9.09 3.42
C PHE A 415 -8.34 8.64 3.93
N ASN A 416 -7.37 9.54 3.90
CA ASN A 416 -6.02 9.21 4.34
C ASN A 416 -5.92 9.07 5.86
N ALA A 417 -6.75 9.80 6.63
CA ALA A 417 -6.80 9.67 8.09
C ALA A 417 -7.24 8.27 8.55
N LEU A 418 -8.16 7.61 7.84
CA LEU A 418 -8.70 6.32 8.27
C LEU A 418 -7.69 5.17 8.20
N GLN A 419 -6.69 5.23 7.33
CA GLN A 419 -5.72 4.13 7.17
C GLN A 419 -4.87 3.88 8.45
N PRO A 420 -4.14 4.87 9.01
CA PRO A 420 -3.37 4.65 10.24
C PRO A 420 -4.27 4.29 11.43
N ILE A 421 -5.52 4.74 11.45
CA ILE A 421 -6.49 4.39 12.48
C ILE A 421 -6.80 2.88 12.43
N ALA A 422 -7.18 2.36 11.25
CA ALA A 422 -7.48 0.95 11.07
C ALA A 422 -6.25 0.06 11.35
N GLN A 423 -5.07 0.44 10.83
CA GLN A 423 -3.81 -0.27 11.07
C GLN A 423 -3.42 -0.28 12.55
N GLY A 424 -3.61 0.82 13.27
CA GLY A 424 -3.40 0.88 14.71
C GLY A 424 -4.30 -0.09 15.47
N MET A 425 -5.57 -0.19 15.07
CA MET A 425 -6.52 -1.17 15.64
C MET A 425 -6.08 -2.60 15.36
N THR A 426 -5.72 -2.94 14.11
CA THR A 426 -5.19 -4.27 13.75
C THR A 426 -3.97 -4.63 14.60
N GLY A 427 -3.01 -3.71 14.72
CA GLY A 427 -1.76 -3.94 15.46
C GLY A 427 -1.94 -4.17 16.96
N ASP A 428 -2.99 -3.59 17.57
CA ASP A 428 -3.29 -3.77 19.00
C ASP A 428 -4.19 -5.00 19.27
N MET A 429 -4.89 -5.50 18.26
CA MET A 429 -5.76 -6.70 18.38
C MET A 429 -5.00 -8.02 18.18
N VAL A 430 -3.73 -7.97 17.75
CA VAL A 430 -2.93 -9.15 17.41
C VAL A 430 -1.67 -9.23 18.25
N PRO A 431 -1.25 -10.42 18.73
CA PRO A 431 0.00 -10.62 19.46
C PRO A 431 1.21 -10.12 18.69
N GLU A 432 2.24 -9.67 19.44
CA GLU A 432 3.43 -9.02 18.85
C GLU A 432 4.17 -9.91 17.84
N ASP A 433 4.30 -11.20 18.13
CA ASP A 433 4.95 -12.20 17.30
C ASP A 433 4.19 -12.55 16.02
N GLN A 434 2.94 -12.07 15.87
CA GLN A 434 2.07 -12.33 14.73
C GLN A 434 1.69 -11.05 13.95
N ARG A 435 2.17 -9.89 14.35
CA ARG A 435 1.85 -8.59 13.70
C ARG A 435 2.26 -8.56 12.24
N GLY A 436 3.43 -9.08 11.90
CA GLY A 436 3.89 -9.15 10.52
C GLY A 436 2.93 -9.97 9.64
N ARG A 437 2.46 -11.11 10.15
CA ARG A 437 1.45 -11.94 9.46
C ARG A 437 0.11 -11.23 9.35
N ALA A 438 -0.33 -10.55 10.42
CA ALA A 438 -1.60 -9.82 10.44
C ALA A 438 -1.63 -8.69 9.41
N PHE A 439 -0.62 -7.83 9.40
CA PHE A 439 -0.50 -6.76 8.40
C PHE A 439 -0.33 -7.31 6.98
N GLY A 440 0.38 -8.43 6.83
CA GLY A 440 0.49 -9.12 5.55
C GLY A 440 -0.85 -9.65 5.05
N LEU A 441 -1.70 -10.19 5.93
CA LEU A 441 -3.06 -10.63 5.59
C LEU A 441 -3.99 -9.46 5.32
N GLU A 442 -3.94 -8.41 6.14
CA GLU A 442 -4.72 -7.19 5.96
C GLU A 442 -4.52 -6.62 4.55
N ASN A 443 -3.25 -6.44 4.16
CA ASN A 443 -2.96 -5.91 2.84
C ASN A 443 -3.26 -6.92 1.71
N LEU A 444 -2.91 -8.20 1.88
CA LEU A 444 -3.21 -9.24 0.90
C LEU A 444 -4.71 -9.31 0.57
N ILE A 445 -5.57 -9.30 1.58
CA ILE A 445 -7.03 -9.36 1.39
C ILE A 445 -7.52 -8.06 0.75
N SER A 446 -7.01 -6.94 1.17
CA SER A 446 -7.43 -5.62 0.66
C SER A 446 -6.98 -5.34 -0.78
N GLU A 447 -5.90 -5.97 -1.25
CA GLU A 447 -5.44 -5.86 -2.65
C GLU A 447 -6.47 -6.39 -3.66
N ILE A 448 -7.44 -7.18 -3.25
CA ILE A 448 -8.61 -7.54 -4.08
C ILE A 448 -9.29 -6.26 -4.59
N GLY A 449 -9.43 -5.25 -3.71
CA GLY A 449 -9.97 -3.95 -4.09
C GLY A 449 -9.08 -3.19 -5.08
N ALA A 450 -7.77 -3.23 -4.87
CA ALA A 450 -6.80 -2.57 -5.76
C ALA A 450 -6.80 -3.16 -7.17
N VAL A 451 -6.83 -4.49 -7.27
CA VAL A 451 -6.86 -5.20 -8.56
C VAL A 451 -8.19 -4.97 -9.29
N ALA A 452 -9.31 -5.00 -8.56
CA ALA A 452 -10.64 -4.83 -9.15
C ALA A 452 -10.92 -3.40 -9.63
N SER A 453 -10.41 -2.41 -8.92
CA SER A 453 -10.81 -1.01 -9.08
C SER A 453 -10.58 -0.44 -10.48
N PRO A 454 -9.39 -0.50 -11.11
CA PRO A 454 -9.18 0.09 -12.43
C PRO A 454 -10.02 -0.58 -13.51
N VAL A 455 -10.15 -1.91 -13.47
CA VAL A 455 -10.87 -2.70 -14.48
C VAL A 455 -12.38 -2.49 -14.35
N VAL A 456 -12.95 -2.62 -13.16
CA VAL A 456 -14.38 -2.43 -12.92
C VAL A 456 -14.80 -1.02 -13.32
N SER A 457 -14.03 -0.03 -12.92
CA SER A 457 -14.33 1.37 -13.22
C SER A 457 -14.22 1.70 -14.70
N GLY A 458 -13.24 1.13 -15.40
CA GLY A 458 -13.12 1.25 -16.86
C GLY A 458 -14.31 0.62 -17.60
N ILE A 459 -14.72 -0.59 -17.19
CA ILE A 459 -15.90 -1.25 -17.77
C ILE A 459 -17.17 -0.44 -17.53
N LEU A 460 -17.34 0.11 -16.32
CA LEU A 460 -18.50 0.95 -16.00
C LEU A 460 -18.51 2.21 -16.86
N ARG A 461 -17.37 2.87 -17.03
CA ARG A 461 -17.22 4.05 -17.89
C ARG A 461 -17.58 3.74 -19.33
N ASP A 462 -17.08 2.63 -19.89
CA ASP A 462 -17.34 2.24 -21.27
C ASP A 462 -18.83 1.88 -21.51
N ARG A 463 -19.48 1.25 -20.52
CA ARG A 463 -20.90 0.87 -20.62
C ARG A 463 -21.87 2.03 -20.39
N THR A 464 -21.56 2.94 -19.49
CA THR A 464 -22.48 4.02 -19.09
C THR A 464 -22.20 5.36 -19.74
N GLY A 465 -20.99 5.51 -20.31
CA GLY A 465 -20.54 6.79 -20.86
C GLY A 465 -20.14 7.83 -19.79
N GLU A 466 -20.26 7.50 -18.49
CA GLU A 466 -20.03 8.45 -17.38
C GLU A 466 -19.10 7.90 -16.30
N TRP A 467 -18.21 8.76 -15.80
CA TRP A 467 -17.34 8.43 -14.66
C TRP A 467 -18.08 8.44 -13.33
N SER A 468 -19.18 9.19 -13.22
CA SER A 468 -20.02 9.28 -12.02
C SER A 468 -20.47 7.90 -11.52
N THR A 469 -20.79 6.97 -12.43
CA THR A 469 -21.17 5.59 -12.09
C THR A 469 -20.04 4.87 -11.34
N GLY A 470 -18.79 5.00 -11.80
CA GLY A 470 -17.62 4.45 -11.12
C GLY A 470 -17.43 5.03 -9.72
N VAL A 471 -17.63 6.35 -9.57
CA VAL A 471 -17.57 7.04 -8.27
C VAL A 471 -18.67 6.51 -7.33
N TYR A 472 -19.90 6.35 -7.80
CA TYR A 472 -21.00 5.84 -6.95
C TYR A 472 -20.77 4.40 -6.50
N VAL A 473 -20.20 3.57 -7.34
CA VAL A 473 -19.80 2.20 -6.96
C VAL A 473 -18.71 2.26 -5.89
N ALA A 474 -17.70 3.11 -6.05
CA ALA A 474 -16.63 3.29 -5.08
C ALA A 474 -17.17 3.77 -3.71
N VAL A 475 -18.12 4.71 -3.71
CA VAL A 475 -18.84 5.18 -2.51
C VAL A 475 -19.65 4.05 -1.88
N GLY A 476 -20.40 3.29 -2.68
CA GLY A 476 -21.21 2.16 -2.19
C GLY A 476 -20.37 1.10 -1.47
N ILE A 477 -19.20 0.78 -2.03
CA ILE A 477 -18.23 -0.14 -1.41
C ILE A 477 -17.70 0.44 -0.08
N MET A 478 -17.44 1.75 0.00
CA MET A 478 -16.99 2.40 1.23
C MET A 478 -18.10 2.46 2.31
N VAL A 479 -19.34 2.68 1.91
CA VAL A 479 -20.49 2.62 2.84
C VAL A 479 -20.67 1.20 3.38
N ALA A 480 -20.46 0.16 2.57
CA ALA A 480 -20.46 -1.22 3.04
C ALA A 480 -19.35 -1.45 4.11
N ALA A 481 -18.14 -0.90 3.89
CA ALA A 481 -17.08 -0.95 4.89
C ALA A 481 -17.44 -0.20 6.18
N LEU A 482 -18.08 0.97 6.08
CA LEU A 482 -18.58 1.72 7.23
C LEU A 482 -19.53 0.87 8.08
N ILE A 483 -20.47 0.16 7.44
CA ILE A 483 -21.40 -0.74 8.11
C ILE A 483 -20.65 -1.90 8.78
N LEU A 484 -19.72 -2.55 8.08
CA LEU A 484 -18.93 -3.64 8.64
C LEU A 484 -18.12 -3.21 9.87
N TRP A 485 -17.45 -2.05 9.78
CA TRP A 485 -16.64 -1.52 10.89
C TRP A 485 -17.48 -1.06 12.08
N ALA A 486 -18.74 -0.71 11.89
CA ALA A 486 -19.65 -0.44 13.00
C ALA A 486 -19.84 -1.66 13.93
N PHE A 487 -19.67 -2.88 13.42
CA PHE A 487 -19.76 -4.11 14.21
C PHE A 487 -18.43 -4.54 14.84
N VAL A 488 -17.30 -3.89 14.57
CA VAL A 488 -16.01 -4.17 15.21
C VAL A 488 -16.07 -3.79 16.67
N ARG A 489 -15.61 -4.67 17.55
CA ARG A 489 -15.42 -4.41 18.98
C ARG A 489 -13.95 -4.08 19.21
N GLU A 490 -13.67 -2.79 19.41
CA GLU A 490 -12.31 -2.35 19.70
C GLU A 490 -11.89 -2.81 21.09
N ARG A 491 -10.71 -3.44 21.20
CA ARG A 491 -10.08 -3.75 22.47
C ARG A 491 -9.11 -2.63 22.81
N LEU A 492 -9.30 -2.01 23.98
CA LEU A 492 -8.38 -0.98 24.45
C LEU A 492 -7.08 -1.64 24.95
N PRO A 493 -5.90 -1.07 24.64
CA PRO A 493 -4.63 -1.56 25.19
C PRO A 493 -4.65 -1.50 26.73
N GLY A 494 -4.47 -2.61 27.39
CA GLY A 494 -4.51 -2.73 28.87
C GLY A 494 -5.38 -3.88 29.38
N HIS A 495 -6.25 -4.46 28.55
CA HIS A 495 -7.02 -5.65 28.91
C HIS A 495 -6.42 -6.92 28.28
N HIS A 496 -5.12 -7.17 28.53
CA HIS A 496 -4.45 -8.38 28.03
C HIS A 496 -4.70 -9.62 28.90
N GLU A 497 -5.57 -9.56 29.91
CA GLU A 497 -5.85 -10.70 30.80
C GLU A 497 -6.80 -11.76 30.20
N ASP A 498 -7.44 -11.51 29.06
CA ASP A 498 -8.48 -12.39 28.50
C ASP A 498 -8.01 -13.36 27.39
N PHE A 499 -6.71 -13.65 27.29
CA PHE A 499 -6.20 -14.72 26.42
C PHE A 499 -6.01 -16.06 27.17
N GLU A 500 -6.80 -16.35 28.20
CA GLU A 500 -6.89 -17.71 28.69
C GLU A 500 -7.64 -18.59 27.69
N PRO A 501 -7.09 -19.76 27.32
CA PRO A 501 -7.76 -20.69 26.42
C PRO A 501 -8.91 -21.36 27.17
N ALA A 502 -10.13 -21.13 26.69
CA ALA A 502 -11.29 -21.97 27.02
C ALA A 502 -11.29 -23.22 26.17
#